data_3c602ac14cd2d92684baf61648dd1e7f
#
_entry.id   3c602ac14cd2d92684baf61648dd1e7f
#
_cell.length_a   1.000
_cell.length_b   1.000
_cell.length_c   1.000
_cell.angle_alpha   90.00
_cell.angle_beta   90.00
_cell.angle_gamma   90.00
#
_symmetry.space_group_name_H-M   'P 1'
#
loop_
_entity.id
_entity.type
_entity.pdbx_description
1 polymer ?
#
loop_
_entity_poly.entity_id
_entity_poly.type
_entity_poly.pdbx_seq_one_letter_code
_entity_poly.pdbx_strand_id
1 'polypeptide(L)'
;QPRSRGLGDVYKRQAYVLAGGGNTSVKDDTTLYVKGSGTQLATIKAEEFVEMSRARLNEIMKTDYPEDDVKRESLYLADVMAAVTDADKTKRPSVEALLHNLFAYTYVLHVHPTLVNGLTCGKGAKELSEQLLGKDVLWIDICKPGYTLARICYEKMNAYKAEFGKDVQVLLLQNHGIFVAANTVEEIGVLFLSLI
;
A
#
# COMPACT_ATOMS: atom_id res chain seq x y z
N GLN A 1 -1.42 4.09 21.68
CA GLN A 1 -0.57 4.25 20.47
C GLN A 1 -0.53 2.94 19.71
N PRO A 2 -0.65 2.96 18.39
CA PRO A 2 -0.63 1.74 17.59
C PRO A 2 0.69 1.00 17.78
N ARG A 3 0.60 -0.33 17.91
CA ARG A 3 1.76 -1.23 18.09
C ARG A 3 2.55 -1.43 16.79
N SER A 4 2.90 -0.34 16.11
CA SER A 4 3.66 -0.37 14.84
C SER A 4 5.14 -0.79 15.01
N ARG A 5 5.63 -0.86 16.26
CA ARG A 5 7.02 -1.22 16.55
C ARG A 5 7.41 -2.64 16.09
N GLY A 6 6.46 -3.59 16.03
CA GLY A 6 6.73 -4.96 15.59
C GLY A 6 7.02 -5.06 14.09
N LEU A 7 6.38 -4.23 13.26
CA LEU A 7 6.63 -4.22 11.81
C LEU A 7 8.07 -3.79 11.46
N GLY A 8 8.63 -2.79 12.20
CA GLY A 8 10.01 -2.34 11.99
C GLY A 8 11.06 -3.43 12.27
N ASP A 9 10.80 -4.37 13.18
CA ASP A 9 11.77 -5.40 13.54
C ASP A 9 11.84 -6.54 12.50
N VAL A 10 10.75 -6.87 11.83
CA VAL A 10 10.71 -7.87 10.75
C VAL A 10 11.48 -7.38 9.52
N TYR A 11 11.57 -6.05 9.30
CA TYR A 11 12.08 -5.44 8.07
C TYR A 11 13.48 -4.84 8.15
N LYS A 12 14.25 -5.14 9.20
CA LYS A 12 15.66 -4.70 9.32
C LYS A 12 16.61 -5.33 8.28
N ARG A 13 16.11 -6.22 7.42
CA ARG A 13 16.92 -6.88 6.39
C ARG A 13 16.87 -6.06 5.09
N GLN A 14 18.01 -5.56 4.65
CA GLN A 14 18.19 -4.82 3.38
C GLN A 14 17.66 -5.57 2.13
N ALA A 15 17.48 -6.90 2.21
CA ALA A 15 16.88 -7.70 1.14
C ALA A 15 15.42 -7.34 0.84
N TYR A 16 14.71 -6.69 1.76
CA TYR A 16 13.28 -6.38 1.62
C TYR A 16 13.02 -4.93 1.27
N VAL A 17 13.87 -4.02 1.74
CA VAL A 17 13.73 -2.58 1.52
C VAL A 17 15.10 -1.95 1.41
N LEU A 18 15.32 -1.19 0.34
CA LEU A 18 16.52 -0.36 0.16
C LEU A 18 16.18 1.11 0.42
N ALA A 19 17.00 1.79 1.21
CA ALA A 19 16.91 3.21 1.51
C ALA A 19 15.51 3.65 2.01
N GLY A 20 14.91 4.65 1.39
CA GLY A 20 13.60 5.19 1.73
C GLY A 20 12.41 4.47 1.08
N GLY A 21 12.64 3.35 0.39
CA GLY A 21 11.59 2.59 -0.28
C GLY A 21 10.62 1.91 0.68
N GLY A 22 9.46 1.55 0.15
CA GLY A 22 8.41 0.88 0.92
C GLY A 22 7.73 1.76 1.97
N ASN A 23 6.61 1.28 2.46
CA ASN A 23 5.83 1.95 3.50
C ASN A 23 4.96 0.94 4.28
N THR A 24 4.42 1.39 5.38
CA THR A 24 3.53 0.60 6.24
C THR A 24 2.46 1.47 6.84
N SER A 25 1.36 0.85 7.21
CA SER A 25 0.27 1.54 7.90
C SER A 25 -0.44 0.63 8.91
N VAL A 26 -1.12 1.28 9.82
CA VAL A 26 -2.16 0.68 10.67
C VAL A 26 -3.40 1.54 10.61
N LYS A 27 -4.58 0.93 10.67
CA LYS A 27 -5.84 1.67 10.67
C LYS A 27 -6.88 1.03 11.58
N ASP A 28 -7.79 1.87 12.05
CA ASP A 28 -9.06 1.50 12.64
C ASP A 28 -10.23 1.91 11.71
N ASP A 29 -11.44 1.97 12.22
CA ASP A 29 -12.63 2.32 11.42
C ASP A 29 -12.62 3.76 10.90
N THR A 30 -11.95 4.67 11.57
CA THR A 30 -11.98 6.13 11.31
C THR A 30 -10.68 6.69 10.79
N THR A 31 -9.56 6.11 11.21
CA THR A 31 -8.22 6.70 11.08
C THR A 31 -7.25 5.74 10.42
N LEU A 32 -6.45 6.26 9.51
CA LEU A 32 -5.29 5.61 8.93
C LEU A 32 -4.02 6.31 9.46
N TYR A 33 -3.12 5.54 10.04
CA TYR A 33 -1.75 5.96 10.37
C TYR A 33 -0.80 5.35 9.33
N VAL A 34 -0.26 6.17 8.45
CA VAL A 34 0.62 5.73 7.36
C VAL A 34 2.00 6.34 7.50
N LYS A 35 3.03 5.61 7.11
CA LYS A 35 4.41 6.08 7.10
C LYS A 35 4.52 7.45 6.40
N GLY A 36 5.18 8.40 7.04
CA GLY A 36 5.50 9.70 6.46
C GLY A 36 6.47 9.60 5.28
N SER A 37 6.27 10.46 4.30
CA SER A 37 7.21 10.61 3.17
C SER A 37 8.56 11.11 3.67
N GLY A 38 9.65 10.54 3.14
CA GLY A 38 11.02 10.89 3.52
C GLY A 38 11.57 10.13 4.72
N THR A 39 10.78 9.31 5.42
CA THR A 39 11.25 8.44 6.51
C THR A 39 11.66 7.06 6.00
N GLN A 40 12.42 6.30 6.79
CA GLN A 40 12.90 4.97 6.42
C GLN A 40 12.23 3.90 7.28
N LEU A 41 11.75 2.79 6.68
CA LEU A 41 11.12 1.69 7.42
C LEU A 41 12.02 1.09 8.51
N ALA A 42 13.33 1.02 8.27
CA ALA A 42 14.28 0.44 9.20
C ALA A 42 14.42 1.20 10.51
N THR A 43 14.14 2.52 10.52
CA THR A 43 14.34 3.42 11.66
C THR A 43 13.08 4.14 12.08
N ILE A 44 11.96 3.91 11.40
CA ILE A 44 10.71 4.64 11.63
C ILE A 44 10.26 4.57 13.10
N LYS A 45 9.83 5.70 13.60
CA LYS A 45 9.26 5.86 14.93
C LYS A 45 7.78 6.19 14.85
N ALA A 46 7.06 6.03 15.95
CA ALA A 46 5.61 6.28 16.00
C ALA A 46 5.24 7.71 15.59
N GLU A 47 6.04 8.70 15.98
CA GLU A 47 5.84 10.11 15.64
C GLU A 47 6.05 10.45 14.15
N GLU A 48 6.66 9.55 13.37
CA GLU A 48 6.88 9.71 11.93
C GLU A 48 5.71 9.19 11.08
N PHE A 49 4.70 8.60 11.71
CA PHE A 49 3.46 8.27 11.03
C PHE A 49 2.58 9.52 10.90
N VAL A 50 1.83 9.57 9.80
CA VAL A 50 0.88 10.64 9.50
C VAL A 50 -0.52 10.12 9.76
N GLU A 51 -1.28 10.86 10.57
CA GLU A 51 -2.68 10.56 10.86
C GLU A 51 -3.57 11.13 9.75
N MET A 52 -4.49 10.27 9.23
CA MET A 52 -5.37 10.62 8.12
C MET A 52 -6.80 10.15 8.37
N SER A 53 -7.79 10.95 7.94
CA SER A 53 -9.20 10.59 7.98
C SER A 53 -9.55 9.59 6.89
N ARG A 54 -9.98 8.39 7.27
CA ARG A 54 -10.44 7.36 6.33
C ARG A 54 -11.71 7.78 5.58
N ALA A 55 -12.61 8.51 6.23
CA ALA A 55 -13.81 9.03 5.58
C ALA A 55 -13.44 9.93 4.38
N ARG A 56 -12.48 10.85 4.56
CA ARG A 56 -12.00 11.71 3.46
C ARG A 56 -11.27 10.92 2.37
N LEU A 57 -10.44 9.94 2.74
CA LEU A 57 -9.76 9.06 1.78
C LEU A 57 -10.77 8.24 0.96
N ASN A 58 -11.86 7.80 1.57
CA ASN A 58 -12.93 7.08 0.85
C ASN A 58 -13.68 7.97 -0.13
N GLU A 59 -13.84 9.27 0.16
CA GLU A 59 -14.48 10.23 -0.77
C GLU A 59 -13.61 10.48 -2.01
N ILE A 60 -12.28 10.43 -1.90
CA ILE A 60 -11.35 10.55 -3.04
C ILE A 60 -11.68 9.51 -4.11
N MET A 61 -12.02 8.27 -3.71
CA MET A 61 -12.35 7.20 -4.68
C MET A 61 -13.68 7.43 -5.40
N LYS A 62 -14.54 8.33 -4.90
CA LYS A 62 -15.82 8.70 -5.51
C LYS A 62 -15.75 10.01 -6.30
N THR A 63 -14.61 10.72 -6.21
CA THR A 63 -14.43 11.99 -6.87
C THR A 63 -14.12 11.79 -8.34
N ASP A 64 -14.83 12.52 -9.20
CA ASP A 64 -14.53 12.58 -10.63
C ASP A 64 -13.44 13.63 -10.88
N TYR A 65 -12.23 13.14 -11.14
CA TYR A 65 -11.10 13.99 -11.49
C TYR A 65 -11.02 14.24 -13.00
N PRO A 66 -10.44 15.37 -13.44
CA PRO A 66 -10.26 15.66 -14.86
C PRO A 66 -9.43 14.60 -15.58
N GLU A 67 -9.65 14.46 -16.89
CA GLU A 67 -8.86 13.55 -17.75
C GLU A 67 -7.40 14.02 -17.91
N ASP A 68 -7.15 15.32 -17.83
CA ASP A 68 -5.80 15.89 -17.89
C ASP A 68 -4.95 15.39 -16.72
N ASP A 69 -3.87 14.66 -17.04
CA ASP A 69 -2.99 14.01 -16.05
C ASP A 69 -2.45 14.99 -15.00
N VAL A 70 -2.01 16.18 -15.41
CA VAL A 70 -1.36 17.14 -14.51
C VAL A 70 -2.37 17.74 -13.55
N LYS A 71 -3.53 18.14 -14.06
CA LYS A 71 -4.61 18.67 -13.23
C LYS A 71 -5.14 17.61 -12.27
N ARG A 72 -5.35 16.39 -12.77
CA ARG A 72 -5.83 15.25 -11.97
C ARG A 72 -4.90 14.98 -10.78
N GLU A 73 -3.60 14.79 -11.04
CA GLU A 73 -2.65 14.48 -9.98
C GLU A 73 -2.50 15.65 -8.98
N SER A 74 -2.60 16.91 -9.45
CA SER A 74 -2.56 18.08 -8.57
C SER A 74 -3.77 18.14 -7.64
N LEU A 75 -4.99 17.92 -8.16
CA LEU A 75 -6.21 17.90 -7.36
C LEU A 75 -6.23 16.70 -6.40
N TYR A 76 -5.87 15.52 -6.90
CA TYR A 76 -5.74 14.32 -6.09
C TYR A 76 -4.78 14.51 -4.91
N LEU A 77 -3.59 15.09 -5.16
CA LEU A 77 -2.62 15.39 -4.10
C LEU A 77 -3.20 16.37 -3.07
N ALA A 78 -3.92 17.40 -3.52
CA ALA A 78 -4.57 18.36 -2.62
C ALA A 78 -5.60 17.67 -1.72
N ASP A 79 -6.42 16.77 -2.28
CA ASP A 79 -7.42 16.02 -1.52
C ASP A 79 -6.79 15.03 -0.53
N VAL A 80 -5.71 14.34 -0.93
CA VAL A 80 -4.93 13.47 -0.03
C VAL A 80 -4.36 14.29 1.13
N MET A 81 -3.80 15.47 0.85
CA MET A 81 -3.29 16.38 1.91
C MET A 81 -4.42 16.91 2.79
N ALA A 82 -5.59 17.20 2.24
CA ALA A 82 -6.77 17.60 3.01
C ALA A 82 -7.29 16.50 3.94
N ALA A 83 -7.01 15.22 3.63
CA ALA A 83 -7.35 14.10 4.50
C ALA A 83 -6.44 13.97 5.74
N VAL A 84 -5.31 14.68 5.79
CA VAL A 84 -4.39 14.68 6.95
C VAL A 84 -5.06 15.37 8.14
N THR A 85 -5.19 14.63 9.24
CA THR A 85 -5.72 15.10 10.53
C THR A 85 -4.63 15.32 11.58
N ASP A 86 -3.40 14.89 11.30
CA ASP A 86 -2.24 15.06 12.18
C ASP A 86 -2.11 16.52 12.67
N ALA A 87 -1.74 16.69 13.93
CA ALA A 87 -1.52 18.01 14.53
C ALA A 87 -0.40 18.78 13.83
N ASP A 88 0.65 18.07 13.40
CA ASP A 88 1.73 18.62 12.60
C ASP A 88 1.35 18.65 11.12
N LYS A 89 0.90 19.79 10.64
CA LYS A 89 0.49 20.00 9.24
C LYS A 89 1.66 20.03 8.24
N THR A 90 2.90 19.97 8.70
CA THR A 90 4.08 19.86 7.81
C THR A 90 4.34 18.44 7.35
N LYS A 91 3.81 17.45 8.05
CA LYS A 91 3.93 16.04 7.70
C LYS A 91 3.24 15.74 6.36
N ARG A 92 3.92 14.95 5.55
CA ARG A 92 3.38 14.45 4.28
C ARG A 92 3.21 12.94 4.37
N PRO A 93 2.02 12.38 4.06
CA PRO A 93 1.84 10.94 4.01
C PRO A 93 2.61 10.32 2.84
N SER A 94 2.79 9.00 2.87
CA SER A 94 3.24 8.25 1.71
C SER A 94 2.35 8.55 0.51
N VAL A 95 2.93 8.62 -0.69
CA VAL A 95 2.19 8.77 -1.96
C VAL A 95 1.19 7.64 -2.19
N GLU A 96 1.37 6.51 -1.52
CA GLU A 96 0.51 5.33 -1.59
C GLU A 96 -0.49 5.23 -0.43
N ALA A 97 -0.68 6.30 0.35
CA ALA A 97 -1.60 6.31 1.48
C ALA A 97 -3.01 5.86 1.10
N LEU A 98 -3.49 6.23 -0.09
CA LEU A 98 -4.79 5.81 -0.57
C LEU A 98 -4.85 4.29 -0.80
N LEU A 99 -3.81 3.67 -1.37
CA LEU A 99 -3.73 2.22 -1.51
C LEU A 99 -3.82 1.51 -0.16
N HIS A 100 -3.10 2.01 0.84
CA HIS A 100 -3.18 1.48 2.20
C HIS A 100 -4.60 1.53 2.77
N ASN A 101 -5.36 2.58 2.45
CA ASN A 101 -6.75 2.71 2.89
C ASN A 101 -7.70 1.72 2.21
N LEU A 102 -7.41 1.30 0.95
CA LEU A 102 -8.27 0.38 0.20
C LEU A 102 -8.33 -1.03 0.80
N PHE A 103 -7.25 -1.50 1.41
CA PHE A 103 -7.26 -2.83 2.04
C PHE A 103 -8.25 -2.89 3.20
N ALA A 104 -8.97 -4.00 3.33
CA ALA A 104 -9.95 -4.24 4.40
C ALA A 104 -9.30 -4.57 5.76
N TYR A 105 -8.00 -4.81 5.79
CA TYR A 105 -7.24 -5.29 6.95
C TYR A 105 -6.64 -4.16 7.76
N THR A 106 -6.37 -4.41 9.04
CA THR A 106 -5.83 -3.44 10.00
C THR A 106 -4.42 -2.97 9.64
N TYR A 107 -3.55 -3.91 9.27
CA TYR A 107 -2.15 -3.64 8.93
C TYR A 107 -1.90 -3.84 7.45
N VAL A 108 -1.10 -2.94 6.86
CA VAL A 108 -0.66 -3.05 5.47
C VAL A 108 0.83 -2.76 5.41
N LEU A 109 1.55 -3.62 4.71
CA LEU A 109 2.95 -3.48 4.39
C LEU A 109 3.14 -3.40 2.89
N HIS A 110 3.94 -2.44 2.44
CA HIS A 110 4.43 -2.35 1.07
C HIS A 110 5.95 -2.33 1.06
N VAL A 111 6.54 -3.22 0.29
CA VAL A 111 8.01 -3.35 0.17
C VAL A 111 8.40 -3.76 -1.26
N HIS A 112 9.71 -3.62 -1.55
CA HIS A 112 10.31 -3.92 -2.85
C HIS A 112 11.38 -5.02 -2.72
N PRO A 113 11.06 -6.26 -2.30
CA PRO A 113 12.07 -7.32 -2.12
C PRO A 113 12.70 -7.66 -3.46
N THR A 114 14.02 -7.86 -3.47
CA THR A 114 14.76 -8.20 -4.69
C THR A 114 14.20 -9.43 -5.39
N LEU A 115 13.79 -10.45 -4.63
CA LEU A 115 13.21 -11.67 -5.19
C LEU A 115 11.84 -11.40 -5.84
N VAL A 116 10.96 -10.66 -5.17
CA VAL A 116 9.66 -10.26 -5.72
C VAL A 116 9.84 -9.39 -6.96
N ASN A 117 10.77 -8.45 -6.92
CA ASN A 117 11.05 -7.59 -8.08
C ASN A 117 11.68 -8.39 -9.23
N GLY A 118 12.48 -9.43 -8.94
CA GLY A 118 12.95 -10.38 -9.95
C GLY A 118 11.79 -11.06 -10.69
N LEU A 119 10.72 -11.41 -9.97
CA LEU A 119 9.50 -11.94 -10.55
C LEU A 119 8.73 -10.84 -11.31
N THR A 120 8.36 -9.75 -10.63
CA THR A 120 7.43 -8.72 -11.18
C THR A 120 8.01 -7.93 -12.35
N CYS A 121 9.33 -7.89 -12.52
CA CYS A 121 10.02 -7.24 -13.66
C CYS A 121 10.35 -8.22 -14.81
N GLY A 122 10.05 -9.51 -14.66
CA GLY A 122 10.35 -10.54 -15.65
C GLY A 122 9.37 -10.56 -16.84
N LYS A 123 9.82 -11.11 -17.96
CA LYS A 123 8.91 -11.44 -19.06
C LYS A 123 8.01 -12.60 -18.65
N GLY A 124 6.70 -12.51 -18.96
CA GLY A 124 5.72 -13.53 -18.53
C GLY A 124 5.51 -13.57 -17.02
N ALA A 125 5.80 -12.47 -16.33
CA ALA A 125 5.73 -12.35 -14.87
C ALA A 125 4.32 -12.63 -14.33
N LYS A 126 3.29 -12.18 -15.01
CA LYS A 126 1.90 -12.38 -14.60
C LYS A 126 1.53 -13.86 -14.57
N GLU A 127 1.76 -14.55 -15.68
CA GLU A 127 1.48 -15.98 -15.85
C GLU A 127 2.31 -16.82 -14.87
N LEU A 128 3.57 -16.45 -14.67
CA LEU A 128 4.45 -17.12 -13.71
C LEU A 128 3.98 -16.87 -12.27
N SER A 129 3.52 -15.66 -11.93
CA SER A 129 2.95 -15.36 -10.62
C SER A 129 1.69 -16.18 -10.35
N GLU A 130 0.80 -16.31 -11.33
CA GLU A 130 -0.41 -17.14 -11.24
C GLU A 130 -0.07 -18.62 -11.04
N GLN A 131 0.97 -19.13 -11.72
CA GLN A 131 1.43 -20.52 -11.55
C GLN A 131 2.06 -20.80 -10.19
N LEU A 132 2.85 -19.86 -9.67
CA LEU A 132 3.59 -20.02 -8.42
C LEU A 132 2.74 -19.75 -7.18
N LEU A 133 1.90 -18.70 -7.23
CA LEU A 133 1.21 -18.16 -6.08
C LEU A 133 -0.32 -18.37 -6.13
N GLY A 134 -0.83 -18.85 -7.26
CA GLY A 134 -2.25 -19.13 -7.43
C GLY A 134 -3.10 -17.86 -7.47
N LYS A 135 -4.40 -18.05 -7.17
CA LYS A 135 -5.42 -17.00 -7.22
C LYS A 135 -5.53 -16.17 -5.93
N ASP A 136 -4.69 -16.45 -4.93
CA ASP A 136 -4.68 -15.71 -3.66
C ASP A 136 -3.91 -14.38 -3.73
N VAL A 137 -3.24 -14.16 -4.86
CA VAL A 137 -2.46 -12.95 -5.14
C VAL A 137 -3.09 -12.18 -6.29
N LEU A 138 -3.40 -10.90 -6.06
CA LEU A 138 -3.92 -10.02 -7.09
C LEU A 138 -2.76 -9.37 -7.86
N TRP A 139 -2.77 -9.50 -9.20
CA TRP A 139 -1.81 -8.85 -10.09
C TRP A 139 -2.33 -7.51 -10.61
N ILE A 140 -1.48 -6.49 -10.54
CA ILE A 140 -1.71 -5.16 -11.14
C ILE A 140 -0.65 -4.92 -12.22
N ASP A 141 -1.10 -4.70 -13.45
CA ASP A 141 -0.23 -4.37 -14.57
C ASP A 141 0.41 -2.99 -14.35
N ILE A 142 1.57 -2.77 -14.98
CA ILE A 142 2.30 -1.50 -14.85
C ILE A 142 1.43 -0.30 -15.19
N CYS A 143 1.39 0.66 -14.31
CA CYS A 143 0.70 1.93 -14.51
C CYS A 143 1.41 3.07 -13.76
N LYS A 144 1.01 4.31 -14.06
CA LYS A 144 1.55 5.48 -13.35
C LYS A 144 1.17 5.43 -11.87
N PRO A 145 2.11 5.65 -10.94
CA PRO A 145 1.78 5.82 -9.53
C PRO A 145 0.89 7.05 -9.32
N GLY A 146 0.22 7.12 -8.15
CA GLY A 146 -0.73 8.18 -7.83
C GLY A 146 -2.17 7.75 -8.02
N TYR A 147 -3.05 8.67 -8.45
CA TYR A 147 -4.49 8.41 -8.58
C TYR A 147 -4.79 7.23 -9.50
N THR A 148 -4.12 7.16 -10.65
CA THR A 148 -4.35 6.10 -11.66
C THR A 148 -4.13 4.71 -11.06
N LEU A 149 -3.02 4.51 -10.36
CA LEU A 149 -2.73 3.24 -9.68
C LEU A 149 -3.79 2.92 -8.62
N ALA A 150 -4.14 3.91 -7.78
CA ALA A 150 -5.15 3.72 -6.74
C ALA A 150 -6.52 3.34 -7.32
N ARG A 151 -6.93 3.95 -8.43
CA ARG A 151 -8.19 3.65 -9.12
C ARG A 151 -8.22 2.24 -9.69
N ILE A 152 -7.16 1.83 -10.38
CA ILE A 152 -7.03 0.47 -10.92
C ILE A 152 -7.05 -0.56 -9.79
N CYS A 153 -6.31 -0.31 -8.70
CA CYS A 153 -6.33 -1.20 -7.54
C CYS A 153 -7.73 -1.31 -6.94
N TYR A 154 -8.43 -0.21 -6.74
CA TYR A 154 -9.80 -0.20 -6.22
C TYR A 154 -10.74 -1.06 -7.07
N GLU A 155 -10.74 -0.88 -8.38
CA GLU A 155 -11.59 -1.64 -9.31
C GLU A 155 -11.26 -3.13 -9.29
N LYS A 156 -9.98 -3.49 -9.37
CA LYS A 156 -9.54 -4.88 -9.35
C LYS A 156 -9.75 -5.56 -8.00
N MET A 157 -9.57 -4.87 -6.89
CA MET A 157 -9.84 -5.42 -5.55
C MET A 157 -11.35 -5.68 -5.36
N ASN A 158 -12.22 -4.80 -5.84
CA ASN A 158 -13.66 -5.01 -5.80
C ASN A 158 -14.09 -6.19 -6.71
N ALA A 159 -13.53 -6.30 -7.91
CA ALA A 159 -13.77 -7.44 -8.79
C ALA A 159 -13.31 -8.76 -8.17
N TYR A 160 -12.14 -8.77 -7.54
CA TYR A 160 -11.63 -9.94 -6.81
C TYR A 160 -12.57 -10.35 -5.67
N LYS A 161 -13.02 -9.38 -4.88
CA LYS A 161 -13.97 -9.65 -3.79
C LYS A 161 -15.30 -10.22 -4.31
N ALA A 162 -15.79 -9.69 -5.43
CA ALA A 162 -17.03 -10.19 -6.05
C ALA A 162 -16.85 -11.62 -6.60
N GLU A 163 -15.68 -11.96 -7.16
CA GLU A 163 -15.40 -13.29 -7.71
C GLU A 163 -15.13 -14.34 -6.63
N PHE A 164 -14.31 -14.00 -5.62
CA PHE A 164 -13.81 -14.97 -4.63
C PHE A 164 -14.50 -14.90 -3.26
N GLY A 165 -15.36 -13.92 -3.01
CA GLY A 165 -16.05 -13.73 -1.73
C GLY A 165 -15.15 -13.34 -0.56
N LYS A 166 -13.90 -12.92 -0.83
CA LYS A 166 -12.91 -12.52 0.19
C LYS A 166 -12.16 -11.27 -0.23
N ASP A 167 -11.63 -10.55 0.75
CA ASP A 167 -10.80 -9.37 0.51
C ASP A 167 -9.36 -9.77 0.12
N VAL A 168 -8.71 -8.94 -0.69
CA VAL A 168 -7.32 -9.12 -1.13
C VAL A 168 -6.37 -8.94 0.04
N GLN A 169 -5.49 -9.92 0.27
CA GLN A 169 -4.40 -9.81 1.25
C GLN A 169 -3.05 -9.53 0.60
N VAL A 170 -2.84 -10.02 -0.62
CA VAL A 170 -1.58 -9.88 -1.34
C VAL A 170 -1.82 -9.26 -2.71
N LEU A 171 -1.07 -8.23 -3.03
CA LEU A 171 -1.15 -7.52 -4.30
C LEU A 171 0.26 -7.34 -4.85
N LEU A 172 0.50 -7.85 -6.07
CA LEU A 172 1.73 -7.67 -6.82
C LEU A 172 1.56 -6.53 -7.82
N LEU A 173 2.49 -5.60 -7.80
CA LEU A 173 2.56 -4.51 -8.77
C LEU A 173 3.68 -4.80 -9.77
N GLN A 174 3.35 -4.87 -11.06
CA GLN A 174 4.33 -5.07 -12.13
C GLN A 174 5.39 -3.95 -12.11
N ASN A 175 6.67 -4.35 -12.14
CA ASN A 175 7.84 -3.47 -12.08
C ASN A 175 7.91 -2.55 -10.84
N HIS A 176 7.27 -2.94 -9.74
CA HIS A 176 7.22 -2.06 -8.57
C HIS A 176 7.52 -2.83 -7.28
N GLY A 177 6.62 -3.69 -6.82
CA GLY A 177 6.77 -4.37 -5.55
C GLY A 177 5.53 -5.15 -5.11
N ILE A 178 5.38 -5.33 -3.80
CA ILE A 178 4.32 -6.11 -3.20
C ILE A 178 3.63 -5.35 -2.06
N PHE A 179 2.31 -5.49 -1.96
CA PHE A 179 1.54 -5.18 -0.76
C PHE A 179 1.09 -6.47 -0.07
N VAL A 180 1.20 -6.49 1.25
CA VAL A 180 0.67 -7.56 2.10
C VAL A 180 -0.19 -6.94 3.20
N ALA A 181 -1.39 -7.48 3.42
CA ALA A 181 -2.34 -6.95 4.40
C ALA A 181 -2.90 -8.06 5.29
N ALA A 182 -3.01 -7.80 6.59
CA ALA A 182 -3.58 -8.71 7.57
C ALA A 182 -4.10 -7.97 8.81
N ASN A 183 -4.76 -8.70 9.73
CA ASN A 183 -5.28 -8.10 10.96
C ASN A 183 -4.30 -8.12 12.12
N THR A 184 -3.20 -8.87 12.00
CA THR A 184 -2.10 -8.87 12.97
C THR A 184 -0.74 -8.72 12.29
N VAL A 185 0.26 -8.27 13.05
CA VAL A 185 1.64 -8.14 12.58
C VAL A 185 2.26 -9.50 12.29
N GLU A 186 1.91 -10.49 13.09
CA GLU A 186 2.36 -11.88 12.98
C GLU A 186 1.88 -12.49 11.66
N GLU A 187 0.61 -12.27 11.30
CA GLU A 187 0.04 -12.72 10.02
C GLU A 187 0.73 -12.06 8.82
N ILE A 188 1.05 -10.75 8.89
CA ILE A 188 1.88 -10.08 7.85
C ILE A 188 3.20 -10.82 7.67
N GLY A 189 3.88 -11.15 8.79
CA GLY A 189 5.15 -11.87 8.76
C GLY A 189 5.04 -13.24 8.11
N VAL A 190 4.02 -14.01 8.46
CA VAL A 190 3.77 -15.36 7.89
C VAL A 190 3.47 -15.26 6.39
N LEU A 191 2.52 -14.42 6.00
CA LEU A 191 2.15 -14.22 4.59
C LEU A 191 3.34 -13.76 3.76
N PHE A 192 4.09 -12.76 4.25
CA PHE A 192 5.24 -12.23 3.52
C PHE A 192 6.34 -13.29 3.33
N LEU A 193 6.67 -14.05 4.39
CA LEU A 193 7.70 -15.08 4.32
C LEU A 193 7.29 -16.29 3.44
N SER A 194 6.00 -16.53 3.26
CA SER A 194 5.53 -17.58 2.35
C SER A 194 5.64 -17.22 0.86
N LEU A 195 5.90 -15.94 0.55
CA LEU A 195 5.96 -15.38 -0.82
C LEU A 195 7.39 -15.15 -1.31
N ILE A 196 8.39 -15.28 -0.42
CA ILE A 196 9.81 -15.06 -0.70
C ILE A 196 10.63 -16.29 -0.27
#